data_6692763a256db67c450b21a4b7897f30
#
_entry.id   6692763a256db67c450b21a4b7897f30
#
_cell.length_a   1.000
_cell.length_b   1.000
_cell.length_c   1.000
_cell.angle_alpha   90.00
_cell.angle_beta   90.00
_cell.angle_gamma   90.00
#
_symmetry.space_group_name_H-M   'P 1'
#
loop_
_entity.id
_entity.type
_entity.pdbx_description
1 polymer ?
#
loop_
_entity_poly.entity_id
_entity_poly.type
_entity_poly.pdbx_seq_one_letter_code
_entity_poly.pdbx_strand_id
1 'polypeptide(L)'
;MKGKMIIALLPVAFIIFIVLIIVALLTSLFGNQEMTYKTSFVLPFDTNNFTITSDYGLRDDPFTNEKSKHNGIDVVPVNTKNIVAIADGKVVASTLDSAGAEYVLIEHKINGTTYRSGYWHLEENSRTVNMDDEVKQGQQVGIMGMTGRATGVHLHFVLQVYNAKTNQFEYTDPTTIIKNKITAKDYILYDYNSKSFNKPFGNLPTTPEFNPLPNLNN
;
A
#
# COMPACT_ATOMS: atom_id res chain seq x y z
N MET A 1 -65.33 29.43 -5.01
CA MET A 1 -64.51 28.19 -4.93
C MET A 1 -62.96 28.43 -4.91
N LYS A 2 -62.44 29.65 -4.87
CA LYS A 2 -60.97 29.92 -4.92
C LYS A 2 -60.28 29.91 -3.54
N GLY A 3 -61.01 30.07 -2.43
CA GLY A 3 -60.38 30.20 -1.10
C GLY A 3 -59.98 28.86 -0.41
N LYS A 4 -60.62 27.73 -0.74
CA LYS A 4 -60.35 26.44 -0.08
C LYS A 4 -59.07 25.74 -0.61
N MET A 5 -58.61 26.08 -1.81
CA MET A 5 -57.42 25.50 -2.44
C MET A 5 -56.13 26.06 -1.85
N ILE A 6 -56.14 27.35 -1.43
CA ILE A 6 -54.96 28.02 -0.87
C ILE A 6 -54.60 27.46 0.52
N ILE A 7 -55.63 27.14 1.36
CA ILE A 7 -55.43 26.64 2.72
C ILE A 7 -54.81 25.22 2.73
N ALA A 8 -55.08 24.40 1.71
CA ALA A 8 -54.52 23.05 1.61
C ALA A 8 -53.06 23.05 1.08
N LEU A 9 -52.59 24.09 0.36
CA LEU A 9 -51.25 24.17 -0.19
C LEU A 9 -50.23 24.65 0.84
N LEU A 10 -50.62 25.45 1.85
CA LEU A 10 -49.75 25.96 2.90
C LEU A 10 -49.01 24.87 3.71
N PRO A 11 -49.68 23.82 4.22
CA PRO A 11 -48.99 22.75 4.96
C PRO A 11 -48.03 21.92 4.06
N VAL A 12 -48.39 21.73 2.78
CA VAL A 12 -47.53 21.02 1.83
C VAL A 12 -46.25 21.85 1.51
N ALA A 13 -46.40 23.15 1.28
CA ALA A 13 -45.27 24.04 1.07
C ALA A 13 -44.32 24.11 2.27
N PHE A 14 -44.91 24.08 3.50
CA PHE A 14 -44.13 24.05 4.74
C PHE A 14 -43.34 22.74 4.88
N ILE A 15 -43.96 21.60 4.59
CA ILE A 15 -43.28 20.29 4.59
C ILE A 15 -42.12 20.27 3.58
N ILE A 16 -42.33 20.75 2.35
CA ILE A 16 -41.30 20.86 1.32
C ILE A 16 -40.14 21.74 1.82
N PHE A 17 -40.45 22.87 2.44
CA PHE A 17 -39.43 23.79 2.99
C PHE A 17 -38.59 23.11 4.09
N ILE A 18 -39.19 22.37 5.00
CA ILE A 18 -38.47 21.60 6.03
C ILE A 18 -37.59 20.52 5.41
N VAL A 19 -38.10 19.80 4.41
CA VAL A 19 -37.30 18.76 3.69
C VAL A 19 -36.08 19.41 3.00
N LEU A 20 -36.23 20.57 2.36
CA LEU A 20 -35.14 21.29 1.74
C LEU A 20 -34.08 21.74 2.76
N ILE A 21 -34.50 22.21 3.95
CA ILE A 21 -33.57 22.56 5.03
C ILE A 21 -32.81 21.32 5.50
N ILE A 22 -33.49 20.20 5.71
CA ILE A 22 -32.86 18.95 6.13
C ILE A 22 -31.86 18.46 5.08
N VAL A 23 -32.23 18.48 3.80
CA VAL A 23 -31.31 18.13 2.70
C VAL A 23 -30.10 19.08 2.66
N ALA A 24 -30.32 20.40 2.81
CA ALA A 24 -29.22 21.37 2.85
C ALA A 24 -28.28 21.16 4.06
N LEU A 25 -28.85 20.83 5.23
CA LEU A 25 -28.05 20.47 6.42
C LEU A 25 -27.29 19.16 6.22
N LEU A 26 -27.92 18.13 5.66
CA LEU A 26 -27.25 16.87 5.34
C LEU A 26 -26.16 17.06 4.30
N THR A 27 -26.37 17.84 3.25
CA THR A 27 -25.32 18.16 2.27
C THR A 27 -24.20 19.00 2.88
N SER A 28 -24.48 19.90 3.82
CA SER A 28 -23.46 20.65 4.56
C SER A 28 -22.65 19.77 5.50
N LEU A 29 -23.27 18.78 6.13
CA LEU A 29 -22.60 17.87 7.05
C LEU A 29 -21.84 16.74 6.35
N PHE A 30 -22.34 16.27 5.19
CA PHE A 30 -21.80 15.11 4.48
C PHE A 30 -21.29 15.45 3.07
N GLY A 31 -21.65 16.58 2.49
CA GLY A 31 -21.37 16.94 1.09
C GLY A 31 -19.92 17.33 0.78
N ASN A 32 -19.07 17.52 1.78
CA ASN A 32 -17.65 17.85 1.63
C ASN A 32 -16.71 16.73 2.12
N GLN A 33 -17.22 15.54 2.30
CA GLN A 33 -16.34 14.38 2.32
C GLN A 33 -15.90 14.17 0.87
N GLU A 34 -14.85 14.90 0.41
CA GLU A 34 -14.02 14.35 -0.65
C GLU A 34 -13.61 12.97 -0.17
N MET A 35 -14.25 11.95 -0.73
CA MET A 35 -13.70 10.60 -0.71
C MET A 35 -12.41 10.69 -1.54
N THR A 36 -11.36 11.22 -0.94
CA THR A 36 -10.01 10.99 -1.42
C THR A 36 -9.85 9.46 -1.37
N TYR A 37 -10.03 8.83 -2.52
CA TYR A 37 -9.57 7.47 -2.72
C TYR A 37 -8.06 7.52 -2.52
N LYS A 38 -7.64 7.38 -1.26
CA LYS A 38 -6.23 7.25 -0.91
C LYS A 38 -5.74 6.09 -1.75
N THR A 39 -4.81 6.35 -2.65
CA THR A 39 -4.21 5.31 -3.48
C THR A 39 -3.85 4.14 -2.57
N SER A 40 -4.25 2.93 -2.92
CA SER A 40 -4.26 1.78 -2.02
C SER A 40 -2.94 1.56 -1.29
N PHE A 41 -1.79 1.87 -1.92
CA PHE A 41 -0.46 1.71 -1.31
C PHE A 41 0.47 2.88 -1.67
N VAL A 42 1.51 3.16 -0.89
CA VAL A 42 2.68 3.97 -1.24
C VAL A 42 3.92 3.07 -1.34
N LEU A 43 5.04 3.59 -1.85
CA LEU A 43 6.31 2.88 -1.78
C LEU A 43 6.71 2.65 -0.32
N PRO A 44 7.45 1.57 0.01
CA PRO A 44 7.91 1.28 1.37
C PRO A 44 9.06 2.20 1.84
N PHE A 45 9.33 3.28 1.13
CA PHE A 45 10.36 4.30 1.41
C PHE A 45 9.94 5.66 0.84
N ASP A 46 10.59 6.73 1.28
CA ASP A 46 10.22 8.12 1.00
C ASP A 46 10.90 8.71 -0.26
N THR A 47 11.23 7.87 -1.26
CA THR A 47 11.82 8.28 -2.54
C THR A 47 11.21 7.50 -3.69
N ASN A 48 11.24 8.09 -4.90
CA ASN A 48 10.88 7.39 -6.14
C ASN A 48 12.12 6.83 -6.89
N ASN A 49 13.31 7.04 -6.33
CA ASN A 49 14.56 6.54 -6.90
C ASN A 49 15.09 5.37 -6.08
N PHE A 50 15.09 4.17 -6.65
CA PHE A 50 15.52 2.94 -5.99
C PHE A 50 15.96 1.89 -7.02
N THR A 51 16.62 0.84 -6.55
CA THR A 51 17.03 -0.32 -7.37
C THR A 51 16.49 -1.59 -6.73
N ILE A 52 15.86 -2.47 -7.52
CA ILE A 52 15.56 -3.84 -7.10
C ILE A 52 16.83 -4.66 -7.33
N THR A 53 17.42 -5.14 -6.25
CA THR A 53 18.66 -5.91 -6.28
C THR A 53 18.43 -7.42 -6.35
N SER A 54 17.22 -7.86 -5.99
CA SER A 54 16.78 -9.26 -6.13
C SER A 54 15.26 -9.36 -6.27
N ASP A 55 14.83 -10.11 -7.28
CA ASP A 55 13.41 -10.29 -7.60
C ASP A 55 12.73 -11.34 -6.69
N TYR A 56 11.39 -11.29 -6.66
CA TYR A 56 10.54 -12.33 -6.09
C TYR A 56 10.61 -13.61 -6.92
N GLY A 57 10.57 -14.77 -6.28
CA GLY A 57 10.49 -16.06 -6.96
C GLY A 57 11.72 -16.95 -6.77
N LEU A 58 11.94 -17.89 -7.69
CA LEU A 58 13.07 -18.82 -7.62
C LEU A 58 14.38 -18.10 -7.98
N ARG A 59 15.38 -18.21 -7.10
CA ARG A 59 16.73 -17.68 -7.33
C ARG A 59 17.78 -18.63 -6.70
N ASP A 60 19.04 -18.41 -7.02
CA ASP A 60 20.12 -19.03 -6.26
C ASP A 60 20.25 -18.33 -4.90
N ASP A 61 20.31 -19.10 -3.84
CA ASP A 61 20.51 -18.59 -2.48
C ASP A 61 21.93 -17.98 -2.39
N PRO A 62 22.09 -16.71 -1.96
CA PRO A 62 23.37 -16.04 -1.97
C PRO A 62 24.41 -16.62 -1.00
N PHE A 63 24.02 -17.54 -0.11
CA PHE A 63 24.89 -18.17 0.87
C PHE A 63 25.23 -19.63 0.52
N THR A 64 24.27 -20.36 -0.06
CA THR A 64 24.44 -21.80 -0.36
C THR A 64 24.58 -22.10 -1.83
N ASN A 65 24.23 -21.16 -2.72
CA ASN A 65 24.10 -21.34 -4.18
C ASN A 65 23.05 -22.40 -4.60
N GLU A 66 22.21 -22.86 -3.69
CA GLU A 66 21.12 -23.76 -3.99
C GLU A 66 19.88 -22.97 -4.45
N LYS A 67 19.01 -23.61 -5.22
CA LYS A 67 17.75 -23.00 -5.61
C LYS A 67 16.85 -22.80 -4.39
N SER A 68 16.46 -21.56 -4.15
CA SER A 68 15.53 -21.20 -3.07
C SER A 68 14.45 -20.24 -3.55
N LYS A 69 13.32 -20.25 -2.87
CA LYS A 69 12.23 -19.30 -3.15
C LYS A 69 12.44 -18.03 -2.34
N HIS A 70 12.58 -16.90 -3.05
CA HIS A 70 12.58 -15.57 -2.45
C HIS A 70 11.15 -15.07 -2.29
N ASN A 71 10.65 -14.93 -1.08
CA ASN A 71 9.26 -14.60 -0.76
C ASN A 71 8.97 -13.09 -0.75
N GLY A 72 9.90 -12.27 -1.20
CA GLY A 72 9.82 -10.81 -1.30
C GLY A 72 10.69 -10.29 -2.42
N ILE A 73 10.97 -9.01 -2.40
CA ILE A 73 12.01 -8.37 -3.24
C ILE A 73 13.04 -7.75 -2.34
N ASP A 74 14.29 -7.70 -2.81
CA ASP A 74 15.33 -6.91 -2.16
C ASP A 74 15.47 -5.59 -2.90
N VAL A 75 15.38 -4.47 -2.18
CA VAL A 75 15.36 -3.13 -2.77
C VAL A 75 16.23 -2.16 -1.99
N VAL A 76 16.94 -1.29 -2.73
CA VAL A 76 17.79 -0.24 -2.17
C VAL A 76 17.31 1.12 -2.68
N PRO A 77 16.65 1.92 -1.83
CA PRO A 77 16.30 3.31 -2.15
C PRO A 77 17.55 4.20 -2.18
N VAL A 78 17.51 5.23 -3.02
CA VAL A 78 18.61 6.19 -3.20
C VAL A 78 18.38 7.38 -2.26
N ASN A 79 19.45 7.81 -1.58
CA ASN A 79 19.50 8.97 -0.68
C ASN A 79 18.58 8.91 0.55
N THR A 80 18.02 7.75 0.87
CA THR A 80 17.24 7.52 2.08
C THR A 80 17.46 6.12 2.62
N LYS A 81 17.28 5.96 3.92
CA LYS A 81 17.14 4.66 4.59
C LYS A 81 15.81 4.55 5.34
N ASN A 82 14.97 5.59 5.27
CA ASN A 82 13.69 5.60 5.97
C ASN A 82 12.74 4.59 5.34
N ILE A 83 12.26 3.66 6.15
CA ILE A 83 11.27 2.66 5.76
C ILE A 83 9.93 3.07 6.33
N VAL A 84 8.90 3.08 5.47
CA VAL A 84 7.57 3.59 5.82
C VAL A 84 6.46 2.56 5.52
N ALA A 85 5.37 2.64 6.28
CA ALA A 85 4.18 1.83 6.08
C ALA A 85 3.53 2.13 4.72
N ILE A 86 3.29 1.10 3.90
CA ILE A 86 2.72 1.25 2.55
C ILE A 86 1.24 1.69 2.55
N ALA A 87 0.52 1.50 3.65
CA ALA A 87 -0.88 1.86 3.84
C ALA A 87 -1.20 2.00 5.33
N ASP A 88 -2.37 2.55 5.67
CA ASP A 88 -2.92 2.48 7.02
C ASP A 88 -3.07 1.01 7.43
N GLY A 89 -2.78 0.67 8.69
CA GLY A 89 -2.85 -0.71 9.15
C GLY A 89 -2.51 -0.88 10.61
N LYS A 90 -2.47 -2.15 11.04
CA LYS A 90 -2.12 -2.56 12.39
C LYS A 90 -0.85 -3.40 12.39
N VAL A 91 0.10 -3.09 13.24
CA VAL A 91 1.33 -3.87 13.42
C VAL A 91 1.00 -5.23 14.04
N VAL A 92 1.32 -6.30 13.35
CA VAL A 92 1.10 -7.68 13.81
C VAL A 92 2.39 -8.37 14.25
N ALA A 93 3.55 -7.80 13.93
CA ALA A 93 4.83 -8.16 14.52
C ALA A 93 5.81 -6.98 14.43
N SER A 94 6.63 -6.80 15.46
CA SER A 94 7.77 -5.88 15.52
C SER A 94 8.82 -6.48 16.45
N THR A 95 9.73 -7.29 15.87
CA THR A 95 10.64 -8.16 16.63
C THR A 95 11.81 -8.64 15.77
N LEU A 96 12.60 -9.58 16.29
CA LEU A 96 13.63 -10.31 15.55
C LEU A 96 13.05 -11.62 14.99
N ASP A 97 13.48 -12.00 13.79
CA ASP A 97 13.25 -13.34 13.28
C ASP A 97 14.27 -14.36 13.84
N SER A 98 14.14 -15.64 13.44
CA SER A 98 15.03 -16.71 13.91
C SER A 98 16.49 -16.55 13.46
N ALA A 99 16.76 -15.74 12.46
CA ALA A 99 18.10 -15.42 11.98
C ALA A 99 18.65 -14.10 12.58
N GLY A 100 17.90 -13.45 13.49
CA GLY A 100 18.26 -12.19 14.12
C GLY A 100 18.02 -10.95 13.25
N ALA A 101 17.19 -11.07 12.20
CA ALA A 101 16.80 -9.89 11.43
C ALA A 101 15.73 -9.08 12.16
N GLU A 102 15.98 -7.80 12.33
CA GLU A 102 14.97 -6.81 12.74
C GLU A 102 13.89 -6.71 11.68
N TYR A 103 12.60 -6.90 12.05
CA TYR A 103 11.52 -6.75 11.10
C TYR A 103 10.24 -6.19 11.71
N VAL A 104 9.42 -5.59 10.86
CA VAL A 104 8.04 -5.16 11.14
C VAL A 104 7.12 -5.83 10.14
N LEU A 105 5.97 -6.33 10.60
CA LEU A 105 4.88 -6.88 9.79
C LEU A 105 3.60 -6.12 10.10
N ILE A 106 2.93 -5.58 9.08
CA ILE A 106 1.73 -4.76 9.21
C ILE A 106 0.59 -5.38 8.42
N GLU A 107 -0.57 -5.52 9.06
CA GLU A 107 -1.80 -5.97 8.43
C GLU A 107 -2.64 -4.77 7.98
N HIS A 108 -3.13 -4.82 6.73
CA HIS A 108 -3.91 -3.77 6.08
C HIS A 108 -5.25 -4.33 5.60
N LYS A 109 -6.33 -3.55 5.73
CA LYS A 109 -7.64 -3.87 5.16
C LYS A 109 -7.97 -2.86 4.07
N ILE A 110 -7.94 -3.29 2.81
CA ILE A 110 -8.07 -2.41 1.64
C ILE A 110 -9.09 -3.02 0.68
N ASN A 111 -10.17 -2.29 0.39
CA ASN A 111 -11.21 -2.69 -0.55
C ASN A 111 -11.75 -4.13 -0.29
N GLY A 112 -11.94 -4.50 0.98
CA GLY A 112 -12.44 -5.82 1.36
C GLY A 112 -11.40 -6.95 1.34
N THR A 113 -10.16 -6.68 0.93
CA THR A 113 -9.05 -7.64 0.93
C THR A 113 -8.12 -7.34 2.10
N THR A 114 -7.63 -8.39 2.76
CA THR A 114 -6.62 -8.26 3.82
C THR A 114 -5.25 -8.58 3.24
N TYR A 115 -4.30 -7.65 3.46
CA TYR A 115 -2.90 -7.75 3.05
C TYR A 115 -2.00 -7.73 4.27
N ARG A 116 -0.77 -8.23 4.13
CA ARG A 116 0.33 -7.96 5.05
C ARG A 116 1.54 -7.46 4.28
N SER A 117 2.11 -6.36 4.74
CA SER A 117 3.42 -5.89 4.29
C SER A 117 4.47 -6.17 5.34
N GLY A 118 5.63 -6.65 4.91
CA GLY A 118 6.71 -6.96 5.79
C GLY A 118 8.00 -6.26 5.38
N TYR A 119 8.77 -5.80 6.38
CA TYR A 119 9.95 -4.96 6.25
C TYR A 119 11.08 -5.59 7.03
N TRP A 120 11.97 -6.32 6.36
CA TRP A 120 13.09 -7.07 6.97
C TRP A 120 14.43 -6.37 6.79
N HIS A 121 15.40 -6.82 7.55
CA HIS A 121 16.79 -6.33 7.61
C HIS A 121 16.89 -4.88 8.05
N LEU A 122 15.98 -4.43 8.92
CA LEU A 122 16.06 -3.10 9.51
C LEU A 122 17.35 -2.95 10.33
N GLU A 123 17.81 -1.72 10.52
CA GLU A 123 18.94 -1.43 11.38
C GLU A 123 18.62 -1.80 12.84
N GLU A 124 19.62 -2.25 13.57
CA GLU A 124 19.49 -2.70 14.94
C GLU A 124 18.83 -1.62 15.83
N ASN A 125 17.78 -2.00 16.54
CA ASN A 125 16.97 -1.13 17.42
C ASN A 125 16.35 0.09 16.73
N SER A 126 16.20 0.08 15.38
CA SER A 126 15.63 1.21 14.63
C SER A 126 14.11 1.16 14.46
N ARG A 127 13.45 0.09 14.88
CA ARG A 127 11.99 -0.03 14.79
C ARG A 127 11.31 1.07 15.60
N THR A 128 10.40 1.82 14.96
CA THR A 128 9.69 2.96 15.58
C THR A 128 8.28 2.62 16.02
N VAL A 129 7.86 1.36 15.83
CA VAL A 129 6.51 0.86 16.12
C VAL A 129 6.58 -0.46 16.87
N ASN A 130 5.57 -0.74 17.69
CA ASN A 130 5.43 -1.96 18.47
C ASN A 130 4.28 -2.81 17.94
N MET A 131 4.23 -4.09 18.34
CA MET A 131 3.07 -4.95 18.09
C MET A 131 1.80 -4.28 18.65
N ASP A 132 0.71 -4.41 17.91
CA ASP A 132 -0.62 -3.83 18.15
C ASP A 132 -0.76 -2.32 17.87
N ASP A 133 0.31 -1.59 17.55
CA ASP A 133 0.21 -0.19 17.14
C ASP A 133 -0.58 -0.03 15.84
N GLU A 134 -1.42 1.02 15.77
CA GLU A 134 -2.04 1.49 14.54
C GLU A 134 -1.08 2.45 13.82
N VAL A 135 -0.85 2.20 12.53
CA VAL A 135 0.04 3.04 11.71
C VAL A 135 -0.72 3.70 10.57
N LYS A 136 -0.22 4.85 10.15
CA LYS A 136 -0.72 5.58 8.98
C LYS A 136 0.17 5.32 7.77
N GLN A 137 -0.43 5.39 6.58
CA GLN A 137 0.31 5.35 5.33
C GLN A 137 1.42 6.40 5.30
N GLY A 138 2.66 5.99 4.97
CA GLY A 138 3.83 6.86 4.98
C GLY A 138 4.45 7.09 6.37
N GLN A 139 3.88 6.53 7.43
CA GLN A 139 4.50 6.58 8.76
C GLN A 139 5.78 5.74 8.77
N GLN A 140 6.86 6.30 9.31
CA GLN A 140 8.12 5.58 9.48
C GLN A 140 7.93 4.38 10.42
N VAL A 141 8.50 3.23 10.02
CA VAL A 141 8.46 1.99 10.79
C VAL A 141 9.85 1.50 11.20
N GLY A 142 10.90 2.04 10.59
CA GLY A 142 12.29 1.72 10.90
C GLY A 142 13.27 2.34 9.92
N ILE A 143 14.53 1.95 10.04
CA ILE A 143 15.64 2.35 9.17
C ILE A 143 16.16 1.10 8.46
N MET A 144 16.40 1.20 7.14
CA MET A 144 17.01 0.12 6.35
C MET A 144 18.42 -0.19 6.83
N GLY A 145 18.68 -1.46 7.11
CA GLY A 145 19.96 -1.94 7.63
C GLY A 145 20.41 -3.24 6.96
N MET A 146 21.05 -4.10 7.77
CA MET A 146 21.64 -5.37 7.31
C MET A 146 21.57 -6.44 8.43
N THR A 147 20.59 -6.37 9.33
CA THR A 147 20.46 -7.36 10.42
C THR A 147 20.00 -8.72 9.88
N GLY A 148 20.36 -9.79 10.61
CA GLY A 148 20.04 -11.16 10.23
C GLY A 148 20.81 -11.67 9.00
N ARG A 149 20.16 -12.48 8.15
CA ARG A 149 20.78 -13.12 7.00
C ARG A 149 20.77 -12.21 5.77
N ALA A 150 21.63 -11.21 5.74
CA ALA A 150 21.78 -10.24 4.67
C ALA A 150 23.23 -10.14 4.17
N THR A 151 23.45 -9.92 2.86
CA THR A 151 24.79 -9.77 2.24
C THR A 151 25.18 -8.31 2.04
N GLY A 152 24.30 -7.37 2.33
CA GLY A 152 24.51 -5.93 2.20
C GLY A 152 23.31 -5.15 2.74
N VAL A 153 23.45 -3.83 2.82
CA VAL A 153 22.35 -2.95 3.28
C VAL A 153 21.26 -2.92 2.22
N HIS A 154 20.06 -3.39 2.55
CA HIS A 154 18.87 -3.39 1.70
C HIS A 154 17.60 -3.57 2.51
N LEU A 155 16.46 -3.24 1.94
CA LEU A 155 15.14 -3.65 2.45
C LEU A 155 14.73 -4.95 1.75
N HIS A 156 14.52 -6.03 2.50
CA HIS A 156 13.75 -7.18 2.03
C HIS A 156 12.28 -6.89 2.29
N PHE A 157 11.55 -6.58 1.20
CA PHE A 157 10.15 -6.18 1.24
C PHE A 157 9.24 -7.32 0.82
N VAL A 158 8.30 -7.66 1.70
CA VAL A 158 7.37 -8.78 1.55
C VAL A 158 5.94 -8.27 1.40
N LEU A 159 5.17 -8.92 0.54
CA LEU A 159 3.74 -8.75 0.44
C LEU A 159 3.02 -10.09 0.57
N GLN A 160 1.98 -10.12 1.37
CA GLN A 160 1.09 -11.28 1.52
C GLN A 160 -0.35 -10.84 1.31
N VAL A 161 -1.17 -11.75 0.76
CA VAL A 161 -2.62 -11.60 0.61
C VAL A 161 -3.31 -12.71 1.35
N TYR A 162 -4.35 -12.39 2.11
CA TYR A 162 -5.16 -13.40 2.78
C TYR A 162 -6.03 -14.14 1.77
N ASN A 163 -5.89 -15.46 1.71
CA ASN A 163 -6.71 -16.34 0.90
C ASN A 163 -7.83 -16.96 1.76
N ALA A 164 -9.07 -16.52 1.54
CA ALA A 164 -10.22 -17.01 2.30
C ALA A 164 -10.54 -18.51 2.06
N LYS A 165 -10.11 -19.10 0.93
CA LYS A 165 -10.31 -20.53 0.64
C LYS A 165 -9.40 -21.42 1.47
N THR A 166 -8.13 -21.00 1.64
CA THR A 166 -7.13 -21.74 2.41
C THR A 166 -7.05 -21.29 3.87
N ASN A 167 -7.70 -20.17 4.20
CA ASN A 167 -7.63 -19.51 5.51
C ASN A 167 -6.19 -19.15 5.93
N GLN A 168 -5.35 -18.76 4.95
CA GLN A 168 -3.93 -18.48 5.14
C GLN A 168 -3.51 -17.21 4.40
N PHE A 169 -2.40 -16.61 4.84
CA PHE A 169 -1.70 -15.58 4.10
C PHE A 169 -0.74 -16.21 3.10
N GLU A 170 -0.85 -15.80 1.84
CA GLU A 170 -0.01 -16.29 0.74
C GLU A 170 0.91 -15.18 0.25
N TYR A 171 2.17 -15.51 0.00
CA TYR A 171 3.14 -14.57 -0.56
C TYR A 171 2.79 -14.23 -1.99
N THR A 172 2.84 -12.96 -2.34
CA THR A 172 2.66 -12.44 -3.69
C THR A 172 3.80 -11.52 -4.08
N ASP A 173 4.00 -11.33 -5.39
CA ASP A 173 5.07 -10.48 -5.92
C ASP A 173 4.84 -9.00 -5.54
N PRO A 174 5.71 -8.38 -4.72
CA PRO A 174 5.55 -7.00 -4.30
C PRO A 174 5.73 -5.99 -5.44
N THR A 175 6.32 -6.37 -6.58
CA THR A 175 6.49 -5.46 -7.73
C THR A 175 5.18 -4.97 -8.30
N THR A 176 4.08 -5.71 -8.09
CA THR A 176 2.71 -5.31 -8.47
C THR A 176 2.29 -4.00 -7.80
N ILE A 177 2.68 -3.77 -6.54
CA ILE A 177 2.43 -2.50 -5.82
C ILE A 177 3.34 -1.39 -6.37
N ILE A 178 4.61 -1.68 -6.56
CA ILE A 178 5.62 -0.72 -6.97
C ILE A 178 5.33 -0.18 -8.38
N LYS A 179 4.97 -1.05 -9.33
CA LYS A 179 4.63 -0.67 -10.72
C LYS A 179 3.39 0.23 -10.81
N ASN A 180 2.38 0.03 -9.96
CA ASN A 180 1.15 0.82 -9.98
C ASN A 180 1.30 2.22 -9.35
N LYS A 181 2.47 2.54 -8.76
CA LYS A 181 2.73 3.84 -8.08
C LYS A 181 3.55 4.82 -8.89
N ILE A 182 4.09 4.41 -10.01
CA ILE A 182 4.76 5.34 -10.94
C ILE A 182 3.65 6.11 -11.64
N THR A 183 3.32 7.30 -11.13
CA THR A 183 2.33 8.19 -11.75
C THR A 183 2.89 8.78 -13.05
N ALA A 184 2.00 9.21 -13.97
CA ALA A 184 2.34 9.74 -15.30
C ALA A 184 3.33 10.93 -15.29
N LYS A 185 3.66 11.48 -14.14
CA LYS A 185 4.57 12.61 -13.95
C LYS A 185 6.02 12.19 -13.63
N ASP A 186 6.21 10.93 -13.16
CA ASP A 186 7.48 10.45 -12.61
C ASP A 186 8.02 9.24 -13.39
N TYR A 187 7.70 9.13 -14.69
CA TYR A 187 8.13 8.01 -15.51
C TYR A 187 9.64 7.92 -15.65
N ILE A 188 10.25 7.32 -14.65
CA ILE A 188 11.50 6.57 -14.82
C ILE A 188 11.10 5.11 -14.81
N LEU A 189 10.97 4.51 -15.99
CA LEU A 189 10.58 3.11 -16.10
C LEU A 189 11.69 2.22 -15.57
N TYR A 190 11.32 1.31 -14.67
CA TYR A 190 12.14 0.16 -14.37
C TYR A 190 12.21 -0.72 -15.61
N ASP A 191 13.37 -0.78 -16.25
CA ASP A 191 13.64 -1.74 -17.30
C ASP A 191 13.91 -3.10 -16.66
N TYR A 192 12.93 -3.98 -16.76
CA TYR A 192 13.00 -5.33 -16.22
C TYR A 192 14.18 -6.15 -16.76
N ASN A 193 14.62 -5.87 -17.98
CA ASN A 193 15.73 -6.59 -18.63
C ASN A 193 17.09 -6.06 -18.19
N SER A 194 17.22 -4.75 -17.96
CA SER A 194 18.47 -4.11 -17.50
C SER A 194 18.54 -3.96 -15.98
N LYS A 195 17.47 -4.30 -15.26
CA LYS A 195 17.33 -4.13 -13.81
C LYS A 195 17.64 -2.71 -13.32
N SER A 196 17.41 -1.71 -14.16
CA SER A 196 17.74 -0.31 -13.87
C SER A 196 16.67 0.65 -14.38
N PHE A 197 16.59 1.84 -13.74
CA PHE A 197 15.74 2.95 -14.16
C PHE A 197 16.51 3.84 -15.13
N ASN A 198 16.44 3.56 -16.42
CA ASN A 198 17.35 4.21 -17.35
C ASN A 198 16.74 4.79 -18.63
N LYS A 199 15.48 5.24 -18.65
CA LYS A 199 15.07 6.13 -19.78
C LYS A 199 13.75 6.87 -19.52
N PRO A 200 13.64 8.16 -19.90
CA PRO A 200 12.35 8.81 -20.08
C PRO A 200 11.65 8.23 -21.32
N PHE A 201 10.42 7.81 -21.20
CA PHE A 201 9.61 7.31 -22.32
C PHE A 201 8.86 8.44 -23.01
N GLY A 202 8.95 8.48 -24.34
CA GLY A 202 8.07 9.26 -25.18
C GLY A 202 6.77 8.49 -25.43
N ASN A 203 5.64 9.20 -25.30
CA ASN A 203 4.27 8.78 -25.64
C ASN A 203 3.71 7.57 -24.86
N LEU A 204 3.01 7.89 -23.79
CA LEU A 204 2.29 6.95 -22.96
C LEU A 204 0.84 6.75 -23.43
N PRO A 205 0.27 5.56 -23.23
CA PRO A 205 -1.18 5.38 -23.35
C PRO A 205 -1.91 6.24 -22.32
N THR A 206 -2.97 6.91 -22.73
CA THR A 206 -3.71 7.93 -21.98
C THR A 206 -4.60 7.39 -20.86
N THR A 207 -4.62 6.09 -20.63
CA THR A 207 -5.35 5.46 -19.51
C THR A 207 -4.55 4.27 -18.97
N PRO A 208 -4.20 4.24 -17.67
CA PRO A 208 -3.72 3.00 -17.07
C PRO A 208 -4.89 2.01 -17.03
N GLU A 209 -4.78 0.89 -17.75
CA GLU A 209 -5.62 -0.26 -17.46
C GLU A 209 -5.34 -0.70 -16.02
N PHE A 210 -6.30 -0.47 -15.15
CA PHE A 210 -6.32 -1.05 -13.82
C PHE A 210 -6.54 -2.55 -14.01
N ASN A 211 -5.47 -3.32 -13.97
CA ASN A 211 -5.56 -4.76 -13.81
C ASN A 211 -5.66 -5.02 -12.30
N PRO A 212 -6.87 -5.30 -11.77
CA PRO A 212 -6.97 -5.71 -10.37
C PRO A 212 -6.13 -6.97 -10.19
N LEU A 213 -5.48 -7.09 -9.04
CA LEU A 213 -4.83 -8.35 -8.65
C LEU A 213 -5.79 -9.50 -8.97
N PRO A 214 -5.32 -10.62 -9.52
CA PRO A 214 -6.19 -11.73 -9.92
C PRO A 214 -7.12 -12.06 -8.76
N ASN A 215 -8.41 -12.07 -9.08
CA ASN A 215 -9.43 -12.41 -8.11
C ASN A 215 -9.22 -13.87 -7.71
N LEU A 216 -8.62 -14.13 -6.57
CA LEU A 216 -8.36 -15.48 -6.03
C LEU A 216 -9.66 -16.25 -5.69
N ASN A 217 -10.82 -15.70 -6.11
CA ASN A 217 -12.14 -16.28 -5.89
C ASN A 217 -12.68 -17.11 -7.06
N ASN A 218 -11.87 -17.50 -8.05
CA ASN A 218 -12.22 -18.47 -9.08
C ASN A 218 -11.58 -19.82 -8.80
#